data_82548778b478b33f7190f0a1f967c66c
#
_entry.id   82548778b478b33f7190f0a1f967c66c
#
_cell.length_a   1.000
_cell.length_b   1.000
_cell.length_c   1.000
_cell.angle_alpha   90.00
_cell.angle_beta   90.00
_cell.angle_gamma   90.00
#
_symmetry.space_group_name_H-M   'P 1'
#
loop_
_entity.id
_entity.type
_entity.pdbx_description
1 polymer ?
#
loop_
_entity_poly.entity_id
_entity_poly.type
_entity_poly.pdbx_seq_one_letter_code
_entity_poly.pdbx_strand_id
1 'polypeptide(L)'
;MTMRLSSLGLLACLFASACAEESPTSSYELAGYVREAGDGPGVRGATVTFTSDTRYTTSTRTGSDGYYEMSVETDAEFGQVRAEAEGYEPAEETVYFDSRERRVDLVVVPAAAED
;
A
#
# COMPACT_ATOMS: atom_id res chain seq x y z
N MET A 1 10.46 12.02 52.46
CA MET A 1 10.27 11.99 51.97
C MET A 1 10.21 11.42 50.97
N THR A 2 10.26 10.99 50.68
CA THR A 2 10.25 10.58 49.82
C THR A 2 9.38 10.16 49.16
N MET A 3 8.90 10.03 48.88
CA MET A 3 8.20 9.73 48.34
C MET A 3 7.88 9.83 47.49
N ARG A 4 7.65 10.01 47.32
CA ARG A 4 7.30 10.36 46.51
C ARG A 4 7.56 9.88 45.43
N LEU A 5 8.16 9.52 45.18
CA LEU A 5 8.63 9.13 44.18
C LEU A 5 7.88 8.20 43.52
N SER A 6 7.65 7.52 44.01
CA SER A 6 6.93 6.56 43.52
C SER A 6 5.96 6.99 42.59
N SER A 7 5.37 7.90 42.90
CA SER A 7 4.37 8.34 42.10
C SER A 7 4.78 8.41 40.72
N LEU A 8 5.91 8.78 40.50
CA LEU A 8 6.29 8.94 39.19
C LEU A 8 6.20 7.73 38.44
N GLY A 9 6.61 6.74 38.90
CA GLY A 9 6.64 5.55 38.18
C GLY A 9 5.33 5.27 37.57
N LEU A 10 4.33 5.53 38.24
CA LEU A 10 3.14 5.25 37.75
C LEU A 10 2.83 5.93 36.55
N LEU A 11 3.10 7.07 36.48
CA LEU A 11 2.80 7.83 35.37
C LEU A 11 3.31 7.20 34.19
N ALA A 12 4.45 6.80 34.16
CA ALA A 12 5.03 6.24 33.00
C ALA A 12 4.18 5.11 32.48
N CYS A 13 3.77 4.31 33.28
CA CYS A 13 2.98 3.24 32.85
C CYS A 13 1.80 3.63 32.11
N LEU A 14 1.17 4.60 32.52
CA LEU A 14 0.03 5.02 31.88
C LEU A 14 0.22 5.31 30.49
N PHE A 15 1.22 5.95 30.16
CA PHE A 15 1.39 6.30 28.81
C PHE A 15 1.46 5.12 27.99
N ALA A 16 2.23 4.24 28.30
CA ALA A 16 2.42 3.10 27.52
C ALA A 16 1.11 2.47 27.21
N SER A 17 0.35 2.31 28.14
CA SER A 17 -0.86 1.67 27.90
C SER A 17 -1.69 2.42 26.97
N ALA A 18 -1.72 3.63 27.08
CA ALA A 18 -2.55 4.41 26.26
C ALA A 18 -2.22 4.17 24.85
N CYS A 19 -1.02 4.14 24.49
CA CYS A 19 -0.69 3.95 23.16
C CYS A 19 -1.11 2.66 22.68
N ALA A 20 -1.04 1.72 23.45
CA ALA A 20 -1.36 0.45 23.01
C ALA A 20 -2.67 0.26 22.39
N GLU A 21 -3.62 0.92 22.84
CA GLU A 21 -4.80 0.66 22.33
C GLU A 21 -5.20 1.26 21.13
N GLU A 22 -4.39 1.85 20.50
CA GLU A 22 -4.78 2.49 19.44
C GLU A 22 -5.14 1.69 18.34
N SER A 23 -5.35 1.83 17.41
CA SER A 23 -5.68 1.38 16.25
C SER A 23 -5.45 0.01 15.84
N PRO A 24 -6.31 -0.70 15.52
CA PRO A 24 -6.17 -2.02 15.08
C PRO A 24 -5.87 -2.16 13.63
N THR A 25 -5.31 -1.24 13.03
CA THR A 25 -4.96 -1.32 11.65
C THR A 25 -3.97 -2.42 11.40
N SER A 26 -4.11 -3.12 10.32
CA SER A 26 -3.17 -4.16 9.94
C SER A 26 -2.24 -3.67 8.86
N SER A 27 -1.09 -4.27 8.78
CA SER A 27 -0.12 -3.94 7.76
C SER A 27 -0.03 -5.05 6.76
N TYR A 28 -0.06 -4.71 5.50
CA TYR A 28 0.01 -5.68 4.43
C TYR A 28 1.10 -5.26 3.45
N GLU A 29 1.70 -6.23 2.77
CA GLU A 29 2.69 -5.95 1.76
C GLU A 29 2.10 -6.26 0.41
N LEU A 30 2.13 -5.29 -0.48
CA LEU A 30 1.66 -5.48 -1.84
C LEU A 30 2.85 -5.41 -2.75
N ALA A 31 2.96 -6.31 -3.68
CA ALA A 31 4.06 -6.29 -4.63
C ALA A 31 3.59 -6.90 -5.94
N GLY A 32 4.30 -6.59 -6.99
CA GLY A 32 3.96 -7.17 -8.28
C GLY A 32 4.68 -6.44 -9.38
N TYR A 33 4.28 -6.72 -10.60
CA TYR A 33 4.86 -6.09 -11.76
C TYR A 33 3.80 -5.37 -12.56
N VAL A 34 4.18 -4.25 -13.16
CA VAL A 34 3.34 -3.59 -14.12
C VAL A 34 3.97 -3.91 -15.47
N ARG A 35 3.24 -4.57 -16.34
CA ARG A 35 3.74 -4.96 -17.62
C ARG A 35 2.90 -4.49 -18.75
N GLU A 36 3.48 -4.39 -19.90
CA GLU A 36 2.74 -4.02 -21.08
C GLU A 36 1.99 -5.24 -21.59
N ALA A 37 0.81 -5.02 -22.12
CA ALA A 37 -0.02 -6.11 -22.60
C ALA A 37 0.67 -6.91 -23.67
N GLY A 38 0.26 -8.14 -23.84
CA GLY A 38 0.86 -8.97 -24.88
C GLY A 38 2.20 -9.53 -24.45
N ASP A 39 2.37 -9.82 -23.17
CA ASP A 39 3.63 -10.33 -22.66
C ASP A 39 4.74 -9.34 -22.88
N GLY A 40 4.42 -8.08 -22.85
CA GLY A 40 5.43 -7.06 -23.06
C GLY A 40 6.32 -6.87 -21.86
N PRO A 41 7.25 -5.98 -21.95
CA PRO A 41 8.22 -5.77 -20.88
C PRO A 41 7.60 -5.04 -19.70
N GLY A 42 8.30 -5.04 -18.61
CA GLY A 42 7.88 -4.27 -17.45
C GLY A 42 7.90 -2.80 -17.75
N VAL A 43 7.01 -2.08 -17.13
CA VAL A 43 6.86 -0.65 -17.38
C VAL A 43 7.52 0.11 -16.24
N ARG A 44 8.57 0.88 -16.61
CA ARG A 44 9.31 1.61 -15.64
C ARG A 44 8.64 2.90 -15.29
N GLY A 45 8.71 3.32 -14.07
CA GLY A 45 8.18 4.61 -13.68
C GLY A 45 6.67 4.74 -13.64
N ALA A 46 5.96 3.62 -13.65
CA ALA A 46 4.52 3.69 -13.52
C ALA A 46 4.16 4.02 -12.09
N THR A 47 3.11 4.77 -11.90
CA THR A 47 2.64 5.08 -10.56
C THR A 47 1.60 4.04 -10.18
N VAL A 48 1.80 3.36 -9.08
CA VAL A 48 0.87 2.35 -8.61
C VAL A 48 0.25 2.91 -7.34
N THR A 49 -1.06 3.04 -7.32
CA THR A 49 -1.77 3.64 -6.20
C THR A 49 -2.74 2.63 -5.62
N PHE A 50 -2.75 2.51 -4.32
CA PHE A 50 -3.71 1.67 -3.64
C PHE A 50 -4.70 2.58 -2.94
N THR A 51 -5.99 2.27 -3.05
CA THR A 51 -7.03 3.01 -2.37
C THR A 51 -7.97 2.02 -1.72
N SER A 52 -8.20 2.17 -0.43
CA SER A 52 -9.11 1.27 0.25
C SER A 52 -10.50 1.87 0.24
N ASP A 53 -11.47 1.08 0.62
CA ASP A 53 -12.82 1.59 0.66
C ASP A 53 -13.01 2.53 1.82
N THR A 54 -12.01 2.67 2.70
CA THR A 54 -12.11 3.60 3.79
C THR A 54 -11.29 4.84 3.50
N ARG A 55 -10.95 5.05 2.24
CA ARG A 55 -10.24 6.24 1.82
C ARG A 55 -8.77 6.29 2.12
N TYR A 56 -8.16 5.23 2.58
CA TYR A 56 -6.73 5.22 2.77
C TYR A 56 -6.10 5.09 1.40
N THR A 57 -5.11 5.87 1.11
CA THR A 57 -4.44 5.88 -0.18
C THR A 57 -2.94 5.92 0.00
N THR A 58 -2.23 5.15 -0.77
CA THR A 58 -0.78 5.21 -0.79
C THR A 58 -0.31 4.87 -2.18
N SER A 59 0.87 5.28 -2.57
CA SER A 59 1.34 4.99 -3.91
C SER A 59 2.84 4.82 -3.95
N THR A 60 3.32 4.22 -5.02
CA THR A 60 4.73 4.00 -5.24
C THR A 60 4.96 4.02 -6.74
N ARG A 61 6.20 3.87 -7.16
CA ARG A 61 6.52 3.84 -8.57
C ARG A 61 7.30 2.60 -8.89
N THR A 62 7.16 2.10 -10.12
CA THR A 62 7.84 0.89 -10.50
C THR A 62 9.28 1.18 -10.84
N GLY A 63 10.11 0.18 -10.66
CA GLY A 63 11.50 0.28 -11.02
C GLY A 63 11.73 -0.04 -12.47
N SER A 64 12.98 -0.25 -12.83
CA SER A 64 13.32 -0.41 -14.24
C SER A 64 12.71 -1.64 -14.88
N ASP A 65 12.37 -2.64 -14.12
CA ASP A 65 11.77 -3.83 -14.69
C ASP A 65 10.27 -3.88 -14.43
N GLY A 66 9.69 -2.82 -13.95
CA GLY A 66 8.26 -2.79 -13.70
C GLY A 66 7.85 -3.29 -12.34
N TYR A 67 8.80 -3.65 -11.50
CA TYR A 67 8.45 -4.20 -10.19
C TYR A 67 8.09 -3.08 -9.22
N TYR A 68 7.07 -3.32 -8.41
CA TYR A 68 6.72 -2.37 -7.38
C TYR A 68 6.47 -3.10 -6.08
N GLU A 69 6.60 -2.38 -4.98
CA GLU A 69 6.18 -2.93 -3.72
C GLU A 69 5.81 -1.78 -2.82
N MET A 70 4.85 -1.99 -1.95
CA MET A 70 4.42 -0.97 -1.05
C MET A 70 3.82 -1.60 0.20
N SER A 71 3.87 -0.87 1.29
CA SER A 71 3.25 -1.30 2.53
C SER A 71 1.94 -0.58 2.64
N VAL A 72 0.92 -1.32 2.99
CA VAL A 72 -0.41 -0.78 3.10
C VAL A 72 -0.88 -0.96 4.53
N GLU A 73 -1.35 0.11 5.17
CA GLU A 73 -1.86 0.01 6.51
C GLU A 73 -3.31 0.33 6.49
N THR A 74 -4.17 -0.62 6.70
CA THR A 74 -5.58 -0.39 6.59
C THR A 74 -6.34 -1.46 7.37
N ASP A 75 -7.55 -1.14 7.78
CA ASP A 75 -8.38 -2.14 8.40
C ASP A 75 -9.44 -2.59 7.39
N ALA A 76 -9.33 -2.17 6.16
CA ALA A 76 -10.28 -2.59 5.14
C ALA A 76 -9.98 -4.00 4.70
N GLU A 77 -10.96 -4.68 4.19
CA GLU A 77 -10.76 -6.03 3.73
C GLU A 77 -10.30 -6.07 2.30
N PHE A 78 -10.47 -5.02 1.57
CA PHE A 78 -10.05 -4.99 0.18
C PHE A 78 -9.83 -3.56 -0.29
N GLY A 79 -9.27 -3.42 -1.44
CA GLY A 79 -9.08 -2.12 -2.04
C GLY A 79 -8.77 -2.26 -3.51
N GLN A 80 -8.46 -1.15 -4.13
CA GLN A 80 -8.17 -1.11 -5.55
C GLN A 80 -6.73 -0.72 -5.76
N VAL A 81 -6.07 -1.39 -6.69
CA VAL A 81 -4.72 -1.04 -7.06
C VAL A 81 -4.79 -0.54 -8.49
N ARG A 82 -4.26 0.65 -8.73
CA ARG A 82 -4.34 1.26 -10.05
C ARG A 82 -2.94 1.61 -10.52
N ALA A 83 -2.62 1.28 -11.75
CA ALA A 83 -1.33 1.62 -12.34
C ALA A 83 -1.53 2.65 -13.43
N GLU A 84 -0.72 3.68 -13.43
CA GLU A 84 -0.78 4.71 -14.45
C GLU A 84 0.61 4.99 -14.96
N ALA A 85 0.79 5.05 -16.27
CA ALA A 85 2.06 5.36 -16.87
C ALA A 85 1.82 6.19 -18.09
N GLU A 86 2.75 7.09 -18.38
CA GLU A 86 2.60 7.95 -19.52
C GLU A 86 2.59 7.13 -20.77
N GLY A 87 1.66 7.35 -21.66
CA GLY A 87 1.56 6.59 -22.88
C GLY A 87 0.76 5.32 -22.78
N TYR A 88 0.17 5.05 -21.60
CA TYR A 88 -0.60 3.84 -21.42
C TYR A 88 -1.95 4.16 -20.81
N GLU A 89 -2.89 3.27 -21.00
CA GLU A 89 -4.16 3.42 -20.36
C GLU A 89 -4.06 2.85 -18.95
N PRO A 90 -4.73 3.41 -17.97
CA PRO A 90 -4.60 2.92 -16.61
C PRO A 90 -5.16 1.53 -16.45
N ALA A 91 -4.65 0.78 -15.52
CA ALA A 91 -5.14 -0.55 -15.22
C ALA A 91 -5.52 -0.61 -13.75
N GLU A 92 -6.55 -1.34 -13.42
CA GLU A 92 -6.98 -1.48 -12.05
C GLU A 92 -7.29 -2.90 -11.70
N GLU A 93 -7.04 -3.28 -10.47
CA GLU A 93 -7.38 -4.59 -9.98
C GLU A 93 -7.83 -4.47 -8.55
N THR A 94 -8.75 -5.32 -8.15
CA THR A 94 -9.19 -5.36 -6.76
C THR A 94 -8.30 -6.35 -6.01
N VAL A 95 -7.89 -5.98 -4.83
CA VAL A 95 -7.08 -6.89 -4.03
C VAL A 95 -7.78 -7.12 -2.70
N TYR A 96 -7.86 -8.36 -2.27
CA TYR A 96 -8.46 -8.72 -1.01
C TYR A 96 -7.34 -9.11 -0.06
N PHE A 97 -7.45 -8.69 1.18
CA PHE A 97 -6.39 -8.93 2.15
C PHE A 97 -6.69 -10.16 2.98
N ASP A 98 -6.51 -11.31 2.37
CA ASP A 98 -6.70 -12.55 3.08
C ASP A 98 -5.37 -13.10 3.55
N SER A 99 -4.28 -12.38 3.37
CA SER A 99 -3.01 -12.75 3.93
C SER A 99 -2.16 -11.50 4.01
N ARG A 100 -1.07 -11.55 4.77
CA ARG A 100 -0.26 -10.39 4.96
C ARG A 100 0.49 -9.97 3.75
N GLU A 101 0.75 -10.85 2.82
CA GLU A 101 1.45 -10.52 1.61
C GLU A 101 0.60 -10.84 0.43
N ARG A 102 0.41 -9.88 -0.45
CA ARG A 102 -0.39 -10.10 -1.63
C ARG A 102 0.40 -9.69 -2.86
N ARG A 103 0.23 -10.44 -3.91
CA ARG A 103 0.87 -10.11 -5.15
C ARG A 103 -0.16 -9.70 -6.15
N VAL A 104 0.00 -8.55 -6.78
CA VAL A 104 -0.94 -8.06 -7.76
C VAL A 104 -0.14 -7.58 -8.96
N ASP A 105 -0.27 -8.27 -10.08
CA ASP A 105 0.39 -7.86 -11.30
C ASP A 105 -0.61 -7.10 -12.13
N LEU A 106 -0.18 -6.01 -12.74
CA LEU A 106 -1.07 -5.18 -13.53
C LEU A 106 -0.57 -5.15 -14.96
N VAL A 107 -1.50 -5.17 -15.88
CA VAL A 107 -1.15 -5.15 -17.29
C VAL A 107 -1.73 -3.87 -17.87
N VAL A 108 -0.87 -3.02 -18.43
CA VAL A 108 -1.32 -1.77 -19.00
C VAL A 108 -1.26 -1.87 -20.52
N VAL A 109 -2.12 -1.16 -21.16
CA VAL A 109 -2.24 -1.20 -22.61
C VAL A 109 -1.78 0.13 -23.15
N PRO A 110 -0.96 0.17 -24.19
CA PRO A 110 -0.54 1.43 -24.76
C PRO A 110 -1.75 2.23 -25.19
N ALA A 111 -1.75 3.51 -24.91
CA ALA A 111 -2.86 4.34 -25.29
C ALA A 111 -2.91 4.41 -26.78
N ALA A 112 -4.10 4.43 -27.33
CA ALA A 112 -4.27 4.44 -28.75
C ALA A 112 -3.68 5.71 -29.31
N ALA A 113 -2.97 5.57 -30.39
CA ALA A 113 -2.40 6.72 -30.96
C ALA A 113 -3.51 7.40 -31.63
N GLU A 114 -3.56 8.60 -31.53
CA GLU A 114 -4.50 9.25 -32.08
C GLU A 114 -4.15 9.66 -33.27
N ASP A 115 -4.51 9.81 -34.07
CA ASP A 115 -4.05 10.23 -35.25
C ASP A 115 -4.84 10.77 -35.98
#